data_9c15d3628b45f3ff03efbbad281666c2
#
_entry.id   9c15d3628b45f3ff03efbbad281666c2
#
_cell.length_a   1.000
_cell.length_b   1.000
_cell.length_c   1.000
_cell.angle_alpha   90.00
_cell.angle_beta   90.00
_cell.angle_gamma   90.00
#
_symmetry.space_group_name_H-M   'P 1'
#
loop_
_entity.id
_entity.type
_entity.pdbx_description
1 polymer ?
#
loop_
_entity_poly.entity_id
_entity_poly.type
_entity_poly.pdbx_seq_one_letter_code
_entity_poly.pdbx_strand_id
1 'polypeptide(L)'
;MNKLNKRYLNIQEKIRSYDHEYYILDNPSISDQEYDNLFRELQQIESQNPDWITPESPSQRVGIKPANDFSTFKHFSQMLSLANAFNEEDLKNFHDRIIKNLGDDQRINYFCEPKMDGAAISLIYEKGILTRGVTRGDGTLGEDITSNIRTIRSIPLRLKQSEHTFPDLLEVRGEVFISKSDFNDLNLKAVSYTHLTLPTIAL
;
A
#
# COMPACT_ATOMS: atom_id res chain seq x y z
N MET A 1 -24.21 -21.53 9.00
CA MET A 1 -23.98 -20.28 8.25
C MET A 1 -25.19 -20.01 7.37
N ASN A 2 -25.88 -18.89 7.53
CA ASN A 2 -27.10 -18.50 6.80
C ASN A 2 -26.75 -18.22 5.32
N LYS A 3 -27.72 -18.40 4.40
CA LYS A 3 -27.57 -18.13 2.95
C LYS A 3 -27.11 -16.69 2.68
N LEU A 4 -27.60 -15.70 3.43
CA LEU A 4 -27.23 -14.31 3.32
C LEU A 4 -25.75 -14.07 3.72
N ASN A 5 -25.29 -14.72 4.79
CA ASN A 5 -23.89 -14.60 5.22
C ASN A 5 -22.92 -15.22 4.18
N LYS A 6 -23.29 -16.33 3.55
CA LYS A 6 -22.52 -16.90 2.43
C LYS A 6 -22.46 -15.90 1.25
N ARG A 7 -23.57 -15.23 0.93
CA ARG A 7 -23.63 -14.22 -0.14
C ARG A 7 -22.73 -13.03 0.18
N TYR A 8 -22.77 -12.52 1.42
CA TYR A 8 -21.93 -11.44 1.91
C TYR A 8 -20.44 -11.73 1.73
N LEU A 9 -19.96 -12.89 2.19
CA LEU A 9 -18.56 -13.28 2.05
C LEU A 9 -18.14 -13.44 0.58
N ASN A 10 -19.04 -13.99 -0.26
CA ASN A 10 -18.77 -14.14 -1.68
C ASN A 10 -18.65 -12.78 -2.39
N ILE A 11 -19.47 -11.80 -2.03
CA ILE A 11 -19.39 -10.44 -2.58
C ILE A 11 -18.07 -9.79 -2.20
N GLN A 12 -17.65 -9.85 -0.93
CA GLN A 12 -16.39 -9.32 -0.48
C GLN A 12 -15.20 -9.92 -1.26
N GLU A 13 -15.21 -11.23 -1.47
CA GLU A 13 -14.15 -11.92 -2.20
C GLU A 13 -14.11 -11.50 -3.68
N LYS A 14 -15.28 -11.39 -4.31
CA LYS A 14 -15.40 -10.89 -5.69
C LYS A 14 -14.86 -9.46 -5.83
N ILE A 15 -15.26 -8.55 -4.93
CA ILE A 15 -14.78 -7.16 -4.97
C ILE A 15 -13.25 -7.13 -4.81
N ARG A 16 -12.67 -7.92 -3.89
CA ARG A 16 -11.22 -8.02 -3.73
C ARG A 16 -10.52 -8.55 -5.00
N SER A 17 -11.12 -9.54 -5.67
CA SER A 17 -10.59 -10.06 -6.92
C SER A 17 -10.61 -9.01 -8.02
N TYR A 18 -11.70 -8.29 -8.17
CA TYR A 18 -11.86 -7.23 -9.17
C TYR A 18 -10.97 -6.02 -8.89
N ASP A 19 -10.80 -5.64 -7.60
CA ASP A 19 -9.81 -4.63 -7.20
C ASP A 19 -8.40 -5.05 -7.65
N HIS A 20 -8.03 -6.32 -7.45
CA HIS A 20 -6.73 -6.84 -7.86
C HIS A 20 -6.56 -6.81 -9.39
N GLU A 21 -7.57 -7.25 -10.12
CA GLU A 21 -7.55 -7.23 -11.60
C GLU A 21 -7.42 -5.81 -12.15
N TYR A 22 -8.17 -4.86 -11.58
CA TYR A 22 -8.16 -3.46 -12.02
C TYR A 22 -6.88 -2.73 -11.62
N TYR A 23 -6.50 -2.76 -10.31
CA TYR A 23 -5.42 -1.91 -9.78
C TYR A 23 -4.03 -2.52 -9.86
N ILE A 24 -3.92 -3.85 -9.99
CA ILE A 24 -2.63 -4.56 -9.99
C ILE A 24 -2.32 -5.16 -11.36
N LEU A 25 -3.33 -5.79 -12.00
CA LEU A 25 -3.11 -6.48 -13.28
C LEU A 25 -3.42 -5.59 -14.50
N ASP A 26 -4.03 -4.41 -14.30
CA ASP A 26 -4.51 -3.52 -15.38
C ASP A 26 -5.35 -4.27 -16.45
N ASN A 27 -6.13 -5.24 -15.98
CA ASN A 27 -6.93 -6.13 -16.82
C ASN A 27 -8.27 -6.45 -16.16
N PRO A 28 -9.22 -5.50 -16.10
CA PRO A 28 -10.52 -5.70 -15.46
C PRO A 28 -11.36 -6.70 -16.23
N SER A 29 -11.97 -7.66 -15.52
CA SER A 29 -12.86 -8.68 -16.09
C SER A 29 -14.34 -8.31 -16.06
N ILE A 30 -14.71 -7.20 -15.39
CA ILE A 30 -16.09 -6.70 -15.30
C ILE A 30 -16.16 -5.20 -15.62
N SER A 31 -17.37 -4.73 -15.97
CA SER A 31 -17.65 -3.31 -16.16
C SER A 31 -17.76 -2.55 -14.83
N ASP A 32 -17.53 -1.22 -14.88
CA ASP A 32 -17.71 -0.33 -13.73
C ASP A 32 -19.12 -0.44 -13.14
N GLN A 33 -20.13 -0.58 -13.99
CA GLN A 33 -21.51 -0.72 -13.56
C GLN A 33 -21.76 -2.01 -12.77
N GLU A 34 -21.15 -3.12 -13.17
CA GLU A 34 -21.25 -4.39 -12.45
C GLU A 34 -20.52 -4.33 -11.12
N TYR A 35 -19.36 -3.70 -11.08
CA TYR A 35 -18.62 -3.45 -9.84
C TYR A 35 -19.44 -2.58 -8.86
N ASP A 36 -20.00 -1.47 -9.32
CA ASP A 36 -20.83 -0.59 -8.52
C ASP A 36 -22.07 -1.29 -7.95
N ASN A 37 -22.70 -2.17 -8.71
CA ASN A 37 -23.84 -2.94 -8.24
C ASN A 37 -23.45 -3.90 -7.10
N LEU A 38 -22.31 -4.59 -7.23
CA LEU A 38 -21.79 -5.46 -6.17
C LEU A 38 -21.42 -4.66 -4.92
N PHE A 39 -20.82 -3.49 -5.09
CA PHE A 39 -20.45 -2.63 -3.96
C PHE A 39 -21.68 -2.09 -3.22
N ARG A 40 -22.74 -1.69 -3.93
CA ARG A 40 -24.01 -1.30 -3.34
C ARG A 40 -24.70 -2.46 -2.59
N GLU A 41 -24.67 -3.67 -3.16
CA GLU A 41 -25.20 -4.86 -2.50
C GLU A 41 -24.43 -5.15 -1.20
N LEU A 42 -23.10 -5.02 -1.20
CA LEU A 42 -22.29 -5.14 0.01
C LEU A 42 -22.73 -4.16 1.08
N GLN A 43 -22.81 -2.86 0.73
CA GLN A 43 -23.23 -1.80 1.66
C GLN A 43 -24.64 -2.02 2.20
N GLN A 44 -25.56 -2.49 1.37
CA GLN A 44 -26.93 -2.79 1.80
C GLN A 44 -26.98 -3.93 2.81
N ILE A 45 -26.21 -5.01 2.59
CA ILE A 45 -26.12 -6.13 3.55
C ILE A 45 -25.50 -5.64 4.86
N GLU A 46 -24.44 -4.85 4.82
CA GLU A 46 -23.78 -4.29 6.00
C GLU A 46 -24.66 -3.34 6.79
N SER A 47 -25.47 -2.51 6.12
CA SER A 47 -26.40 -1.61 6.79
C SER A 47 -27.49 -2.37 7.58
N GLN A 48 -27.87 -3.55 7.10
CA GLN A 48 -28.84 -4.43 7.77
C GLN A 48 -28.20 -5.33 8.84
N ASN A 49 -26.87 -5.52 8.79
CA ASN A 49 -26.10 -6.39 9.68
C ASN A 49 -24.80 -5.71 10.12
N PRO A 50 -24.84 -4.65 10.91
CA PRO A 50 -23.66 -3.87 11.30
C PRO A 50 -22.58 -4.71 11.99
N ASP A 51 -22.97 -5.76 12.73
CA ASP A 51 -22.05 -6.67 13.44
C ASP A 51 -21.22 -7.56 12.50
N TRP A 52 -21.55 -7.56 11.20
CA TRP A 52 -20.77 -8.31 10.20
C TRP A 52 -19.62 -7.49 9.61
N ILE A 53 -19.64 -6.18 9.83
CA ILE A 53 -18.61 -5.28 9.28
C ILE A 53 -17.29 -5.57 9.99
N THR A 54 -16.30 -5.97 9.21
CA THR A 54 -14.95 -6.20 9.69
C THR A 54 -13.99 -5.12 9.16
N PRO A 55 -12.88 -4.85 9.86
CA PRO A 55 -11.93 -3.82 9.41
C PRO A 55 -11.37 -4.04 8.01
N GLU A 56 -11.35 -5.29 7.53
CA GLU A 56 -10.89 -5.64 6.20
C GLU A 56 -12.00 -5.65 5.13
N SER A 57 -13.25 -5.27 5.47
CA SER A 57 -14.31 -5.16 4.47
C SER A 57 -13.94 -4.11 3.41
N PRO A 58 -14.19 -4.38 2.11
CA PRO A 58 -13.98 -3.38 1.06
C PRO A 58 -14.72 -2.06 1.30
N SER A 59 -15.87 -2.09 1.98
CA SER A 59 -16.64 -0.89 2.36
C SER A 59 -15.90 0.03 3.33
N GLN A 60 -14.93 -0.49 4.10
CA GLN A 60 -14.18 0.27 5.10
C GLN A 60 -13.00 1.07 4.50
N ARG A 61 -12.86 1.08 3.17
CA ARG A 61 -11.86 1.91 2.47
C ARG A 61 -12.24 3.40 2.40
N VAL A 62 -13.53 3.72 2.53
CA VAL A 62 -14.04 5.07 2.32
C VAL A 62 -14.83 5.53 3.57
N GLY A 63 -14.61 6.77 4.00
CA GLY A 63 -15.45 7.41 5.03
C GLY A 63 -14.80 7.60 6.41
N ILE A 64 -13.47 7.44 6.53
CA ILE A 64 -12.77 7.80 7.76
C ILE A 64 -12.61 9.32 7.81
N LYS A 65 -13.09 9.95 8.90
CA LYS A 65 -12.85 11.39 9.14
C LYS A 65 -11.35 11.65 9.12
N PRO A 66 -10.88 12.77 8.51
CA PRO A 66 -9.49 13.17 8.60
C PRO A 66 -9.05 13.17 10.07
N ALA A 67 -7.96 12.49 10.38
CA ALA A 67 -7.36 12.59 11.71
C ALA A 67 -6.74 13.98 11.85
N ASN A 68 -7.10 14.71 12.91
CA ASN A 68 -6.49 16.00 13.20
C ASN A 68 -5.08 15.87 13.77
N ASP A 69 -4.78 14.72 14.40
CA ASP A 69 -3.46 14.40 14.96
C ASP A 69 -3.12 12.95 14.64
N PHE A 70 -1.93 12.73 14.07
CA PHE A 70 -1.41 11.38 13.83
C PHE A 70 -0.69 10.88 15.09
N SER A 71 -1.09 9.71 15.58
CA SER A 71 -0.34 9.03 16.64
C SER A 71 0.99 8.53 16.09
N THR A 72 2.02 8.50 16.92
CA THR A 72 3.31 7.94 16.56
C THR A 72 3.36 6.44 16.78
N PHE A 73 4.11 5.76 15.91
CA PHE A 73 4.37 4.32 16.01
C PHE A 73 5.86 4.03 15.87
N LYS A 74 6.39 3.19 16.74
CA LYS A 74 7.78 2.75 16.68
C LYS A 74 7.91 1.57 15.72
N HIS A 75 8.76 1.70 14.70
CA HIS A 75 9.03 0.62 13.75
C HIS A 75 9.63 -0.62 14.43
N PHE A 76 9.27 -1.81 13.98
CA PHE A 76 9.86 -3.06 14.49
C PHE A 76 11.34 -3.17 14.17
N SER A 77 11.76 -2.65 13.02
CA SER A 77 13.16 -2.47 12.67
C SER A 77 13.33 -1.12 11.99
N GLN A 78 14.51 -0.51 12.11
CA GLN A 78 14.78 0.82 11.57
C GLN A 78 14.55 0.87 10.05
N MET A 79 13.86 1.89 9.56
CA MET A 79 13.70 2.18 8.14
C MET A 79 14.89 3.00 7.66
N LEU A 80 15.88 2.31 7.09
CA LEU A 80 17.11 2.91 6.61
C LEU A 80 16.90 3.68 5.30
N SER A 81 17.76 4.67 5.04
CA SER A 81 17.88 5.34 3.76
C SER A 81 18.85 4.59 2.85
N LEU A 82 18.64 4.71 1.54
CA LEU A 82 19.61 4.24 0.55
C LEU A 82 20.76 5.25 0.43
N ALA A 83 21.98 4.75 0.31
CA ALA A 83 23.12 5.58 -0.03
C ALA A 83 23.07 5.94 -1.53
N ASN A 84 23.64 7.09 -1.87
CA ASN A 84 23.78 7.54 -3.24
C ASN A 84 25.14 7.08 -3.82
N ALA A 85 25.16 6.82 -5.14
CA ALA A 85 26.36 6.68 -5.93
C ALA A 85 26.24 7.65 -7.11
N PHE A 86 27.16 8.61 -7.22
CA PHE A 86 27.10 9.66 -8.24
C PHE A 86 28.09 9.43 -9.38
N ASN A 87 29.03 8.52 -9.19
CA ASN A 87 30.09 8.23 -10.14
C ASN A 87 30.52 6.75 -10.07
N GLU A 88 31.41 6.35 -10.98
CA GLU A 88 31.91 4.99 -11.07
C GLU A 88 32.69 4.55 -9.82
N GLU A 89 33.43 5.46 -9.19
CA GLU A 89 34.17 5.17 -7.97
C GLU A 89 33.26 4.84 -6.80
N ASP A 90 32.14 5.57 -6.64
CA ASP A 90 31.12 5.27 -5.62
C ASP A 90 30.51 3.88 -5.83
N LEU A 91 30.24 3.52 -7.09
CA LEU A 91 29.70 2.20 -7.44
C LEU A 91 30.71 1.09 -7.17
N LYS A 92 31.98 1.31 -7.47
CA LYS A 92 33.06 0.40 -7.15
C LYS A 92 33.20 0.20 -5.63
N ASN A 93 33.20 1.30 -4.87
CA ASN A 93 33.25 1.24 -3.41
C ASN A 93 32.05 0.49 -2.81
N PHE A 94 30.87 0.60 -3.42
CA PHE A 94 29.69 -0.18 -3.04
C PHE A 94 29.93 -1.68 -3.29
N HIS A 95 30.43 -2.05 -4.46
CA HIS A 95 30.77 -3.43 -4.81
C HIS A 95 31.81 -4.03 -3.86
N ASP A 96 32.90 -3.30 -3.60
CA ASP A 96 34.01 -3.75 -2.72
C ASP A 96 33.51 -3.98 -1.27
N ARG A 97 32.59 -3.15 -0.77
CA ARG A 97 31.96 -3.38 0.54
C ARG A 97 31.13 -4.66 0.57
N ILE A 98 30.42 -4.98 -0.52
CA ILE A 98 29.61 -6.21 -0.60
C ILE A 98 30.55 -7.42 -0.58
N ILE A 99 31.62 -7.43 -1.41
CA ILE A 99 32.61 -8.50 -1.45
C ILE A 99 33.24 -8.71 -0.06
N LYS A 100 33.66 -7.62 0.58
CA LYS A 100 34.24 -7.70 1.92
C LYS A 100 33.31 -8.34 2.96
N ASN A 101 31.98 -8.13 2.82
CA ASN A 101 31.00 -8.69 3.75
C ASN A 101 30.62 -10.13 3.43
N LEU A 102 30.63 -10.53 2.16
CA LEU A 102 30.22 -11.87 1.71
C LEU A 102 31.37 -12.86 1.56
N GLY A 103 32.63 -12.37 1.45
CA GLY A 103 33.81 -13.15 1.13
C GLY A 103 34.11 -13.20 -0.38
N ASP A 104 35.40 -13.35 -0.71
CA ASP A 104 35.94 -13.16 -2.07
C ASP A 104 35.49 -14.22 -3.09
N ASP A 105 34.96 -15.36 -2.64
CA ASP A 105 34.65 -16.51 -3.52
C ASP A 105 33.22 -16.47 -4.10
N GLN A 106 32.42 -15.42 -3.82
CA GLN A 106 31.01 -15.36 -4.28
C GLN A 106 30.85 -14.51 -5.53
N ARG A 107 30.24 -15.12 -6.57
CA ARG A 107 29.79 -14.36 -7.75
C ARG A 107 28.60 -13.50 -7.38
N ILE A 108 28.76 -12.18 -7.46
CA ILE A 108 27.69 -11.20 -7.17
C ILE A 108 26.93 -10.89 -8.46
N ASN A 109 25.61 -11.00 -8.41
CA ASN A 109 24.72 -10.54 -9.45
C ASN A 109 23.93 -9.33 -8.90
N TYR A 110 23.74 -8.30 -9.73
CA TYR A 110 22.98 -7.10 -9.39
C TYR A 110 21.65 -7.10 -10.12
N PHE A 111 20.61 -6.68 -9.41
CA PHE A 111 19.31 -6.36 -9.98
C PHE A 111 19.12 -4.85 -9.89
N CYS A 112 18.81 -4.22 -11.04
CA CYS A 112 18.65 -2.78 -11.12
C CYS A 112 17.17 -2.42 -11.31
N GLU A 113 16.67 -1.52 -10.47
CA GLU A 113 15.29 -1.04 -10.49
C GLU A 113 15.26 0.49 -10.47
N PRO A 114 14.23 1.14 -11.07
CA PRO A 114 14.00 2.56 -10.85
C PRO A 114 13.75 2.83 -9.37
N LYS A 115 14.42 3.86 -8.82
CA LYS A 115 14.09 4.36 -7.50
C LYS A 115 12.90 5.30 -7.61
N MET A 116 11.73 4.80 -7.21
CA MET A 116 10.51 5.60 -7.18
C MET A 116 10.66 6.73 -6.16
N ASP A 117 10.13 7.90 -6.52
CA ASP A 117 10.11 9.08 -5.64
C ASP A 117 8.70 9.29 -5.11
N GLY A 118 8.54 9.28 -3.80
CA GLY A 118 7.25 9.36 -3.13
C GLY A 118 7.40 9.43 -1.62
N ALA A 119 6.45 8.83 -0.92
CA ALA A 119 6.45 8.74 0.54
C ALA A 119 6.71 7.28 0.98
N ALA A 120 7.83 7.08 1.66
CA ALA A 120 8.17 5.76 2.20
C ALA A 120 7.22 5.38 3.34
N ILE A 121 6.67 4.18 3.26
CA ILE A 121 5.71 3.63 4.22
C ILE A 121 6.09 2.22 4.67
N SER A 122 5.60 1.86 5.86
CA SER A 122 5.58 0.51 6.39
C SER A 122 4.13 0.07 6.56
N LEU A 123 3.78 -1.08 6.00
CA LEU A 123 2.48 -1.74 6.11
C LEU A 123 2.60 -2.93 7.04
N ILE A 124 1.76 -2.99 8.06
CA ILE A 124 1.77 -4.05 9.05
C ILE A 124 0.52 -4.91 8.86
N TYR A 125 0.76 -6.18 8.61
CA TYR A 125 -0.27 -7.20 8.52
C TYR A 125 -0.16 -8.17 9.68
N GLU A 126 -1.27 -8.37 10.39
CA GLU A 126 -1.40 -9.39 11.42
C GLU A 126 -2.36 -10.48 10.91
N LYS A 127 -1.88 -11.72 10.86
CA LYS A 127 -2.63 -12.87 10.31
C LYS A 127 -3.22 -12.58 8.92
N GLY A 128 -2.46 -11.85 8.12
CA GLY A 128 -2.84 -11.47 6.75
C GLY A 128 -3.82 -10.30 6.64
N ILE A 129 -4.19 -9.63 7.72
CA ILE A 129 -5.08 -8.46 7.74
C ILE A 129 -4.24 -7.20 7.96
N LEU A 130 -4.44 -6.15 7.15
CA LEU A 130 -3.79 -4.86 7.33
C LEU A 130 -4.30 -4.21 8.63
N THR A 131 -3.43 -4.17 9.63
CA THR A 131 -3.73 -3.55 10.92
C THR A 131 -3.19 -2.14 11.02
N ARG A 132 -2.08 -1.83 10.30
CA ARG A 132 -1.43 -0.53 10.41
C ARG A 132 -0.68 -0.11 9.15
N GLY A 133 -0.71 1.19 8.85
CA GLY A 133 0.16 1.84 7.87
C GLY A 133 0.88 3.00 8.53
N VAL A 134 2.21 3.09 8.37
CA VAL A 134 3.07 4.03 9.11
C VAL A 134 4.01 4.73 8.15
N THR A 135 4.21 6.05 8.29
CA THR A 135 5.24 6.77 7.54
C THR A 135 6.63 6.37 8.03
N ARG A 136 7.66 6.58 7.21
CA ARG A 136 9.05 6.35 7.64
C ARG A 136 9.41 7.20 8.86
N GLY A 137 8.96 8.46 8.92
CA GLY A 137 9.37 9.42 9.95
C GLY A 137 10.89 9.60 9.96
N ASP A 138 11.49 9.53 11.15
CA ASP A 138 12.94 9.58 11.34
C ASP A 138 13.64 8.21 11.12
N GLY A 139 12.88 7.21 10.73
CA GLY A 139 13.32 5.83 10.56
C GLY A 139 13.16 4.96 11.80
N THR A 140 12.93 5.53 12.96
CA THR A 140 12.66 4.83 14.23
C THR A 140 11.21 5.00 14.66
N LEU A 141 10.69 6.21 14.54
CA LEU A 141 9.30 6.59 14.81
C LEU A 141 8.68 7.14 13.54
N GLY A 142 7.50 6.67 13.19
CA GLY A 142 6.69 7.19 12.11
C GLY A 142 5.29 7.58 12.58
N GLU A 143 4.52 8.22 11.72
CA GLU A 143 3.14 8.57 11.98
C GLU A 143 2.20 7.46 11.52
N ASP A 144 1.21 7.14 12.34
CA ASP A 144 0.16 6.18 11.99
C ASP A 144 -0.81 6.83 10.99
N ILE A 145 -0.70 6.41 9.75
CA ILE A 145 -1.54 6.87 8.62
C ILE A 145 -2.47 5.76 8.11
N THR A 146 -2.84 4.81 8.96
CA THR A 146 -3.64 3.64 8.58
C THR A 146 -4.91 4.02 7.82
N SER A 147 -5.58 5.09 8.26
CA SER A 147 -6.79 5.60 7.61
C SER A 147 -6.54 6.04 6.16
N ASN A 148 -5.41 6.72 5.92
CA ASN A 148 -5.01 7.17 4.59
C ASN A 148 -4.64 5.96 3.70
N ILE A 149 -3.84 5.03 4.24
CA ILE A 149 -3.43 3.82 3.53
C ILE A 149 -4.63 2.99 3.07
N ARG A 150 -5.67 2.88 3.87
CA ARG A 150 -6.89 2.15 3.50
C ARG A 150 -7.62 2.73 2.29
N THR A 151 -7.40 3.99 1.94
CA THR A 151 -7.98 4.60 0.74
C THR A 151 -7.27 4.20 -0.55
N ILE A 152 -6.04 3.69 -0.45
CA ILE A 152 -5.24 3.26 -1.60
C ILE A 152 -5.70 1.86 -2.01
N ARG A 153 -6.42 1.78 -3.13
CA ARG A 153 -7.07 0.54 -3.56
C ARG A 153 -6.10 -0.57 -3.99
N SER A 154 -4.92 -0.22 -4.47
CA SER A 154 -3.85 -1.18 -4.79
C SER A 154 -3.24 -1.85 -3.54
N ILE A 155 -3.45 -1.30 -2.33
CA ILE A 155 -3.01 -1.92 -1.08
C ILE A 155 -4.11 -2.87 -0.59
N PRO A 156 -3.86 -4.20 -0.50
CA PRO A 156 -4.86 -5.15 -0.03
C PRO A 156 -5.10 -4.97 1.47
N LEU A 157 -6.36 -4.86 1.89
CA LEU A 157 -6.73 -4.90 3.32
C LEU A 157 -6.59 -6.29 3.92
N ARG A 158 -6.61 -7.32 3.07
CA ARG A 158 -6.36 -8.72 3.41
C ARG A 158 -5.44 -9.33 2.35
N LEU A 159 -4.37 -9.96 2.78
CA LEU A 159 -3.48 -10.70 1.89
C LEU A 159 -4.21 -11.89 1.27
N LYS A 160 -3.97 -12.14 -0.03
CA LYS A 160 -4.51 -13.29 -0.73
C LYS A 160 -3.84 -14.56 -0.21
N GLN A 161 -4.64 -15.52 0.23
CA GLN A 161 -4.13 -16.81 0.66
C GLN A 161 -3.58 -17.55 -0.56
N SER A 162 -2.36 -18.03 -0.45
CA SER A 162 -1.70 -18.89 -1.44
C SER A 162 -1.49 -20.28 -0.85
N GLU A 163 -0.77 -21.15 -1.57
CA GLU A 163 -0.35 -22.46 -1.07
C GLU A 163 0.55 -22.36 0.17
N HIS A 164 1.22 -21.19 0.35
CA HIS A 164 2.05 -20.91 1.51
C HIS A 164 1.28 -20.06 2.52
N THR A 165 1.39 -20.42 3.79
CA THR A 165 0.88 -19.61 4.90
C THR A 165 1.79 -18.40 5.10
N PHE A 166 1.21 -17.21 5.25
CA PHE A 166 1.98 -16.04 5.67
C PHE A 166 2.21 -16.05 7.19
N PRO A 167 3.27 -15.37 7.68
CA PRO A 167 3.56 -15.28 9.11
C PRO A 167 2.44 -14.54 9.86
N ASP A 168 2.32 -14.79 11.16
CA ASP A 168 1.34 -14.10 12.01
C ASP A 168 1.53 -12.58 12.00
N LEU A 169 2.77 -12.11 11.87
CA LEU A 169 3.15 -10.71 11.72
C LEU A 169 4.02 -10.55 10.46
N LEU A 170 3.59 -9.70 9.53
CA LEU A 170 4.32 -9.35 8.33
C LEU A 170 4.43 -7.82 8.22
N GLU A 171 5.64 -7.31 8.10
CA GLU A 171 5.91 -5.91 7.75
C GLU A 171 6.32 -5.86 6.27
N VAL A 172 5.62 -5.02 5.48
CA VAL A 172 5.93 -4.76 4.07
C VAL A 172 6.28 -3.29 3.92
N ARG A 173 7.47 -3.00 3.39
CA ARG A 173 7.91 -1.63 3.13
C ARG A 173 7.76 -1.29 1.66
N GLY A 174 7.35 -0.08 1.38
CA GLY A 174 7.12 0.39 0.02
C GLY A 174 7.12 1.90 -0.09
N GLU A 175 6.81 2.35 -1.28
CA GLU A 175 6.75 3.77 -1.63
C GLU A 175 5.37 4.10 -2.19
N VAL A 176 4.70 5.09 -1.62
CA VAL A 176 3.47 5.66 -2.17
C VAL A 176 3.84 6.84 -3.04
N PHE A 177 3.45 6.81 -4.30
CA PHE A 177 3.71 7.88 -5.25
C PHE A 177 2.45 8.21 -6.06
N ILE A 178 2.44 9.37 -6.69
CA ILE A 178 1.39 9.79 -7.61
C ILE A 178 1.99 9.90 -9.03
N SER A 179 1.29 9.40 -10.03
CA SER A 179 1.73 9.56 -11.43
C SER A 179 1.62 11.03 -11.86
N LYS A 180 2.42 11.45 -12.85
CA LYS A 180 2.34 12.82 -13.39
C LYS A 180 0.96 13.12 -13.98
N SER A 181 0.30 12.13 -14.61
CA SER A 181 -1.06 12.28 -15.12
C SER A 181 -2.05 12.52 -14.00
N ASP A 182 -2.07 11.66 -12.97
CA ASP A 182 -2.99 11.80 -11.84
C ASP A 182 -2.75 13.10 -11.06
N PHE A 183 -1.49 13.51 -10.93
CA PHE A 183 -1.13 14.78 -10.32
C PHE A 183 -1.70 15.98 -11.09
N ASN A 184 -1.61 15.96 -12.43
CA ASN A 184 -2.19 16.99 -13.28
C ASN A 184 -3.72 17.02 -13.17
N ASP A 185 -4.37 15.85 -13.18
CA ASP A 185 -5.81 15.74 -13.00
C ASP A 185 -6.27 16.22 -11.62
N LEU A 186 -5.49 15.92 -10.58
CA LEU A 186 -5.73 16.44 -9.23
C LEU A 186 -5.66 17.97 -9.20
N ASN A 187 -4.62 18.56 -9.81
CA ASN A 187 -4.49 20.01 -9.91
C ASN A 187 -5.63 20.66 -10.69
N LEU A 188 -6.08 20.08 -11.81
CA LEU A 188 -7.23 20.57 -12.56
C LEU A 188 -8.53 20.55 -11.73
N LYS A 189 -8.72 19.55 -10.89
CA LYS A 189 -9.86 19.46 -9.97
C LYS A 189 -9.73 20.40 -8.77
N ALA A 190 -8.52 20.68 -8.32
CA ALA A 190 -8.23 21.52 -7.16
C ALA A 190 -8.23 23.04 -7.48
N VAL A 191 -8.45 23.43 -8.74
CA VAL A 191 -8.30 24.80 -9.30
C VAL A 191 -9.08 25.91 -8.59
N SER A 192 -9.84 25.64 -7.53
CA SER A 192 -10.52 26.73 -6.81
C SER A 192 -9.65 27.41 -5.73
N TYR A 193 -8.54 26.89 -5.26
CA TYR A 193 -7.83 27.45 -4.11
C TYR A 193 -6.30 27.51 -4.11
N THR A 194 -5.56 26.51 -4.63
CA THR A 194 -4.09 26.54 -4.67
C THR A 194 -3.53 25.53 -5.65
N HIS A 195 -2.47 25.90 -6.38
CA HIS A 195 -1.69 24.96 -7.19
C HIS A 195 -0.84 24.08 -6.28
N LEU A 196 -1.03 22.77 -6.33
CA LEU A 196 -0.12 21.81 -5.70
C LEU A 196 1.17 21.76 -6.53
N THR A 197 2.31 21.76 -5.87
CA THR A 197 3.60 21.54 -6.50
C THR A 197 4.20 20.25 -5.99
N LEU A 198 4.75 19.42 -6.90
CA LEU A 198 5.61 18.31 -6.48
C LEU A 198 6.86 18.88 -5.82
N PRO A 199 7.43 18.20 -4.81
CA PRO A 199 8.74 18.58 -4.29
C PRO A 199 9.71 18.66 -5.45
N THR A 200 10.46 19.76 -5.52
CA THR A 200 11.50 19.92 -6.56
C THR A 200 12.60 18.94 -6.24
N ILE A 201 12.77 17.91 -7.05
CA ILE A 201 13.95 17.07 -7.02
C ILE A 201 15.04 17.90 -7.67
N ALA A 202 16.06 18.30 -6.90
CA ALA A 202 17.30 18.76 -7.47
C ALA A 202 17.91 17.58 -8.24
N LEU A 203 17.93 17.70 -9.56
CA LEU A 203 18.68 16.80 -10.44
C LEU A 203 20.16 16.99 -10.26
#